data_b350deb014e88704572eae8713b876ef
#
_entry.id   b350deb014e88704572eae8713b876ef
#
_cell.length_a   1.000
_cell.length_b   1.000
_cell.length_c   1.000
_cell.angle_alpha   90.00
_cell.angle_beta   90.00
_cell.angle_gamma   90.00
#
_symmetry.space_group_name_H-M   'P 1'
#
loop_
_entity.id
_entity.type
_entity.pdbx_description
1 polymer ?
#
loop_
_entity_poly.entity_id
_entity_poly.type
_entity_poly.pdbx_seq_one_letter_code
_entity_poly.pdbx_strand_id
1 'polypeptide(L)'
;MPQARTRAFVLGQQRSGEQDKRVHLLSRENGRMLALAPGACRLKNRFGSALELFSEADFIYYFKEDRGQITLSRVDPVSNRFELVSQPRWIFYFSLMSESLVRFLPMAQPEERVYRMLGAVLEAAQADADPPSLTAYFLAWLLRIQGTMFNARTCCRCGGPLGDQAWVSTNFRGLVCCGCREGETRRLNREALHFLAEGLSVAPAMSPALPSDAATLLMRALAHKLEYDGELSLTSLRCLPQFQ
;
A
#
# COMPACT_ATOMS: atom_id res chain seq x y z
N MET A 1 9.47 19.79 26.60
CA MET A 1 9.43 19.27 25.23
C MET A 1 8.10 19.68 24.61
N PRO A 2 8.08 20.28 23.44
CA PRO A 2 6.82 20.63 22.79
C PRO A 2 6.05 19.35 22.45
N GLN A 3 4.76 19.36 22.75
CA GLN A 3 3.82 18.32 22.41
C GLN A 3 3.20 18.65 21.06
N ALA A 4 3.15 17.68 20.16
CA ALA A 4 2.50 17.81 18.86
C ALA A 4 1.37 16.81 18.73
N ARG A 5 0.42 17.08 17.83
CA ARG A 5 -0.71 16.21 17.48
C ARG A 5 -0.75 16.01 15.98
N THR A 6 -1.06 14.80 15.55
CA THR A 6 -1.29 14.50 14.14
C THR A 6 -2.31 13.39 14.00
N ARG A 7 -3.15 13.44 12.95
CA ARG A 7 -4.00 12.34 12.54
C ARG A 7 -3.23 11.42 11.61
N ALA A 8 -3.27 10.12 11.90
CA ALA A 8 -2.52 9.14 11.14
C ALA A 8 -3.19 7.77 11.11
N PHE A 9 -2.91 7.00 10.05
CA PHE A 9 -3.13 5.57 9.99
C PHE A 9 -1.94 4.81 10.56
N VAL A 10 -2.20 3.72 11.26
CA VAL A 10 -1.17 2.76 11.67
C VAL A 10 -0.83 1.87 10.48
N LEU A 11 0.42 1.90 10.03
CA LEU A 11 0.91 1.02 8.96
C LEU A 11 1.48 -0.31 9.48
N GLY A 12 1.79 -0.38 10.74
CA GLY A 12 2.32 -1.59 11.35
C GLY A 12 3.01 -1.31 12.67
N GLN A 13 3.31 -2.36 13.39
CA GLN A 13 3.96 -2.28 14.69
C GLN A 13 4.94 -3.44 14.88
N GLN A 14 6.01 -3.18 15.62
CA GLN A 14 6.99 -4.18 15.99
C GLN A 14 7.42 -4.00 17.45
N ARG A 15 7.77 -5.07 18.13
CA ARG A 15 8.30 -5.01 19.49
C ARG A 15 9.62 -4.23 19.52
N SER A 16 9.81 -3.44 20.57
CA SER A 16 11.02 -2.68 20.83
C SER A 16 11.42 -2.88 22.30
N GLY A 17 12.27 -3.86 22.55
CA GLY A 17 12.53 -4.34 23.90
C GLY A 17 11.36 -5.15 24.48
N GLU A 18 11.28 -5.22 25.82
CA GLU A 18 10.31 -6.08 26.51
C GLU A 18 8.91 -5.45 26.57
N GLN A 19 8.82 -4.14 26.72
CA GLN A 19 7.58 -3.46 27.05
C GLN A 19 7.04 -2.51 26.00
N ASP A 20 7.88 -2.11 25.05
CA ASP A 20 7.56 -1.04 24.10
C ASP A 20 7.26 -1.57 22.70
N LYS A 21 6.62 -0.75 21.88
CA LYS A 21 6.45 -1.00 20.44
C LYS A 21 6.99 0.18 19.64
N ARG A 22 7.56 -0.11 18.47
CA ARG A 22 7.75 0.86 17.40
C ARG A 22 6.57 0.77 16.45
N VAL A 23 5.99 1.92 16.12
CA VAL A 23 4.78 2.01 15.31
C VAL A 23 5.09 2.85 14.08
N HIS A 24 4.86 2.27 12.91
CA HIS A 24 4.89 2.99 11.65
C HIS A 24 3.54 3.67 11.45
N LEU A 25 3.55 4.97 11.22
CA LEU A 25 2.38 5.81 11.02
C LEU A 25 2.44 6.46 9.65
N LEU A 26 1.29 6.62 9.01
CA LEU A 26 1.10 7.51 7.86
C LEU A 26 0.27 8.70 8.30
N SER A 27 0.94 9.81 8.53
CA SER A 27 0.30 11.08 8.88
C SER A 27 -0.04 11.88 7.63
N ARG A 28 -1.15 12.59 7.67
CA ARG A 28 -1.57 13.49 6.59
C ARG A 28 -0.58 14.64 6.42
N GLU A 29 -0.16 15.25 7.55
CA GLU A 29 0.67 16.47 7.58
C GLU A 29 2.18 16.15 7.62
N ASN A 30 2.57 15.01 8.19
CA ASN A 30 3.97 14.67 8.44
C ASN A 30 4.49 13.50 7.59
N GLY A 31 3.64 12.93 6.72
CA GLY A 31 4.03 11.77 5.93
C GLY A 31 4.26 10.51 6.75
N ARG A 32 5.18 9.66 6.33
CA ARG A 32 5.52 8.45 7.06
C ARG A 32 6.38 8.76 8.29
N MET A 33 5.98 8.27 9.44
CA MET A 33 6.64 8.48 10.73
C MET A 33 6.94 7.14 11.39
N LEU A 34 8.00 7.08 12.19
CA LEU A 34 8.29 5.96 13.10
C LEU A 34 8.28 6.48 14.54
N ALA A 35 7.34 5.99 15.34
CA ALA A 35 7.14 6.44 16.69
C ALA A 35 7.34 5.31 17.70
N LEU A 36 7.95 5.62 18.84
CA LEU A 36 8.01 4.73 20.00
C LEU A 36 6.70 4.86 20.80
N ALA A 37 6.10 3.72 21.15
CA ALA A 37 4.93 3.61 22.02
C ALA A 37 5.33 2.92 23.33
N PRO A 38 5.71 3.70 24.37
CA PRO A 38 6.22 3.14 25.62
C PRO A 38 5.13 2.38 26.38
N GLY A 39 5.47 1.16 26.84
CA GLY A 39 4.56 0.30 27.58
C GLY A 39 3.45 -0.35 26.74
N ALA A 40 3.51 -0.26 25.40
CA ALA A 40 2.46 -0.78 24.53
C ALA A 40 2.35 -2.31 24.54
N CYS A 41 3.34 -3.04 25.04
CA CYS A 41 3.28 -4.49 25.25
C CYS A 41 2.64 -4.91 26.59
N ARG A 42 2.34 -3.96 27.47
CA ARG A 42 1.72 -4.28 28.77
C ARG A 42 0.24 -4.65 28.58
N LEU A 43 -0.26 -5.56 29.39
CA LEU A 43 -1.65 -6.03 29.32
C LEU A 43 -2.68 -4.90 29.45
N LYS A 44 -2.40 -3.94 30.35
CA LYS A 44 -3.21 -2.70 30.52
C LYS A 44 -2.40 -1.51 30.01
N ASN A 45 -2.22 -1.43 28.68
CA ASN A 45 -1.56 -0.29 28.08
C ASN A 45 -2.55 0.83 27.73
N ARG A 46 -2.05 2.06 27.66
CA ARG A 46 -2.86 3.27 27.40
C ARG A 46 -3.26 3.44 25.94
N PHE A 47 -2.76 2.61 25.04
CA PHE A 47 -3.01 2.75 23.60
C PHE A 47 -4.14 1.83 23.12
N GLY A 48 -4.44 0.75 23.88
CA GLY A 48 -5.49 -0.20 23.53
C GLY A 48 -5.34 -0.77 22.12
N SER A 49 -6.45 -0.85 21.39
CA SER A 49 -6.50 -1.31 20.01
C SER A 49 -6.18 -0.22 18.97
N ALA A 50 -5.87 1.01 19.39
CA ALA A 50 -5.59 2.11 18.48
C ALA A 50 -4.27 1.93 17.70
N LEU A 51 -3.41 0.99 18.11
CA LEU A 51 -2.17 0.66 17.40
C LEU A 51 -2.32 -0.53 16.42
N GLU A 52 -3.52 -1.05 16.24
CA GLU A 52 -3.75 -2.12 15.27
C GLU A 52 -3.64 -1.63 13.83
N LEU A 53 -3.29 -2.54 12.93
CA LEU A 53 -3.07 -2.23 11.52
C LEU A 53 -4.25 -1.45 10.93
N PHE A 54 -3.95 -0.37 10.21
CA PHE A 54 -4.90 0.52 9.54
C PHE A 54 -5.93 1.20 10.45
N SER A 55 -5.79 1.12 11.78
CA SER A 55 -6.53 2.00 12.68
C SER A 55 -6.13 3.45 12.42
N GLU A 56 -7.13 4.34 12.40
CA GLU A 56 -6.93 5.78 12.30
C GLU A 56 -7.15 6.43 13.66
N ALA A 57 -6.21 7.28 14.07
CA ALA A 57 -6.28 7.95 15.36
C ALA A 57 -5.59 9.31 15.33
N ASP A 58 -5.93 10.14 16.31
CA ASP A 58 -5.17 11.33 16.64
C ASP A 58 -4.05 10.98 17.62
N PHE A 59 -2.82 11.05 17.16
CA PHE A 59 -1.63 10.74 17.94
C PHE A 59 -1.06 12.00 18.55
N ILE A 60 -0.88 11.98 19.87
CA ILE A 60 -0.20 13.03 20.63
C ILE A 60 1.18 12.51 20.98
N TYR A 61 2.21 13.25 20.61
CA TYR A 61 3.58 12.81 20.73
C TYR A 61 4.54 13.91 21.14
N TYR A 62 5.71 13.54 21.64
CA TYR A 62 6.85 14.40 21.88
C TYR A 62 7.93 14.10 20.85
N PHE A 63 8.54 15.14 20.33
CA PHE A 63 9.72 15.02 19.49
C PHE A 63 10.97 15.34 20.32
N LYS A 64 11.93 14.41 20.34
CA LYS A 64 13.25 14.61 20.96
C LYS A 64 14.26 14.92 19.88
N GLU A 65 14.63 16.20 19.75
CA GLU A 65 15.57 16.66 18.72
C GLU A 65 16.96 16.00 18.85
N ASP A 66 17.46 15.83 20.08
CA ASP A 66 18.75 15.22 20.40
C ASP A 66 18.88 13.78 19.88
N ARG A 67 17.77 13.07 19.69
CA ARG A 67 17.71 11.67 19.24
C ARG A 67 16.94 11.47 17.95
N GLY A 68 16.35 12.50 17.37
CA GLY A 68 15.44 12.39 16.24
C GLY A 68 14.25 11.44 16.50
N GLN A 69 13.87 11.26 17.76
CA GLN A 69 12.91 10.24 18.17
C GLN A 69 11.53 10.83 18.48
N ILE A 70 10.51 10.25 17.86
CA ILE A 70 9.10 10.51 18.17
C ILE A 70 8.66 9.51 19.23
N THR A 71 8.08 10.02 20.34
CA THR A 71 7.56 9.19 21.42
C THR A 71 6.08 9.49 21.66
N LEU A 72 5.23 8.47 21.50
CA LEU A 72 3.79 8.61 21.71
C LEU A 72 3.46 8.82 23.19
N SER A 73 2.66 9.83 23.46
CA SER A 73 2.15 10.14 24.78
C SER A 73 0.73 9.62 24.97
N ARG A 74 -0.16 9.92 24.02
CA ARG A 74 -1.57 9.58 24.04
C ARG A 74 -2.06 9.31 22.62
N VAL A 75 -3.11 8.50 22.51
CA VAL A 75 -3.79 8.21 21.26
C VAL A 75 -5.28 8.33 21.50
N ASP A 76 -5.96 9.11 20.67
CA ASP A 76 -7.41 9.25 20.67
C ASP A 76 -7.94 8.54 19.41
N PRO A 77 -8.57 7.35 19.53
CA PRO A 77 -9.04 6.57 18.39
C PRO A 77 -10.11 7.33 17.58
N VAL A 78 -10.00 7.28 16.26
CA VAL A 78 -11.01 7.81 15.31
C VAL A 78 -11.77 6.65 14.66
N SER A 79 -11.05 5.69 14.10
CA SER A 79 -11.65 4.48 13.58
C SER A 79 -10.77 3.25 13.87
N ASN A 80 -11.42 2.15 14.21
CA ASN A 80 -10.77 0.88 14.39
C ASN A 80 -11.20 -0.07 13.26
N ARG A 81 -10.23 -0.71 12.62
CA ARG A 81 -10.47 -1.62 11.50
C ARG A 81 -10.09 -3.07 11.83
N PHE A 82 -10.02 -3.41 13.11
CA PHE A 82 -9.60 -4.74 13.55
C PHE A 82 -10.46 -5.85 12.92
N GLU A 83 -11.78 -5.69 12.90
CA GLU A 83 -12.70 -6.67 12.29
C GLU A 83 -12.43 -6.87 10.79
N LEU A 84 -12.10 -5.80 10.07
CA LEU A 84 -11.75 -5.86 8.65
C LEU A 84 -10.39 -6.56 8.45
N VAL A 85 -9.35 -6.11 9.15
CA VAL A 85 -7.99 -6.61 8.94
C VAL A 85 -7.78 -8.04 9.44
N SER A 86 -8.62 -8.52 10.37
CA SER A 86 -8.59 -9.89 10.88
C SER A 86 -9.30 -10.91 9.97
N GLN A 87 -10.02 -10.46 8.94
CA GLN A 87 -10.66 -11.38 7.98
C GLN A 87 -9.59 -12.15 7.19
N PRO A 88 -9.67 -13.49 7.13
CA PRO A 88 -8.65 -14.32 6.45
C PRO A 88 -8.40 -13.92 5.00
N ARG A 89 -9.44 -13.48 4.28
CA ARG A 89 -9.33 -13.04 2.88
C ARG A 89 -8.49 -11.79 2.69
N TRP A 90 -8.33 -10.93 3.74
CA TRP A 90 -7.60 -9.67 3.66
C TRP A 90 -6.18 -9.73 4.19
N ILE A 91 -5.83 -10.70 5.03
CA ILE A 91 -4.56 -10.75 5.79
C ILE A 91 -3.35 -10.52 4.88
N PHE A 92 -3.24 -11.27 3.79
CA PHE A 92 -2.10 -11.19 2.88
C PHE A 92 -2.08 -9.88 2.08
N TYR A 93 -3.25 -9.41 1.64
CA TYR A 93 -3.37 -8.20 0.83
C TYR A 93 -3.07 -6.94 1.65
N PHE A 94 -3.59 -6.87 2.86
CA PHE A 94 -3.28 -5.76 3.76
C PHE A 94 -1.82 -5.79 4.23
N SER A 95 -1.23 -6.95 4.39
CA SER A 95 0.20 -7.07 4.65
C SER A 95 1.03 -6.52 3.49
N LEU A 96 0.64 -6.82 2.24
CA LEU A 96 1.29 -6.27 1.04
C LEU A 96 1.13 -4.76 0.94
N MET A 97 -0.08 -4.23 1.15
CA MET A 97 -0.33 -2.78 1.13
C MET A 97 0.49 -2.05 2.21
N SER A 98 0.48 -2.58 3.44
CA SER A 98 1.24 -2.04 4.57
C SER A 98 2.75 -2.04 4.29
N GLU A 99 3.30 -3.19 3.89
CA GLU A 99 4.73 -3.31 3.60
C GLU A 99 5.14 -2.38 2.45
N SER A 100 4.31 -2.25 1.41
CA SER A 100 4.55 -1.32 0.31
C SER A 100 4.66 0.13 0.80
N LEU A 101 3.74 0.59 1.65
CA LEU A 101 3.80 1.95 2.22
C LEU A 101 5.03 2.14 3.11
N VAL A 102 5.33 1.17 3.97
CA VAL A 102 6.46 1.28 4.90
C VAL A 102 7.81 1.28 4.15
N ARG A 103 7.93 0.51 3.08
CA ARG A 103 9.20 0.40 2.34
C ARG A 103 9.38 1.45 1.26
N PHE A 104 8.30 1.84 0.60
CA PHE A 104 8.36 2.67 -0.59
C PHE A 104 8.22 4.18 -0.30
N LEU A 105 7.48 4.55 0.74
CA LEU A 105 7.35 5.95 1.09
C LEU A 105 8.58 6.44 1.88
N PRO A 106 9.13 7.61 1.53
CA PRO A 106 10.18 8.24 2.32
C PRO A 106 9.66 8.68 3.69
N MET A 107 10.56 8.79 4.66
CA MET A 107 10.25 9.30 6.00
C MET A 107 10.03 10.82 5.96
N ALA A 108 9.09 11.29 6.77
CA ALA A 108 8.84 12.70 7.03
C ALA A 108 8.58 13.54 5.75
N GLN A 109 8.04 12.92 4.72
CA GLN A 109 7.60 13.60 3.50
C GLN A 109 6.08 13.46 3.36
N PRO A 110 5.30 14.53 3.55
CA PRO A 110 3.86 14.50 3.40
C PRO A 110 3.46 14.17 1.96
N GLU A 111 2.54 13.21 1.82
CA GLU A 111 1.91 12.90 0.55
C GLU A 111 0.41 12.67 0.81
N GLU A 112 -0.33 13.74 0.77
CA GLU A 112 -1.77 13.74 1.08
C GLU A 112 -2.56 12.80 0.16
N ARG A 113 -2.13 12.65 -1.10
CA ARG A 113 -2.78 11.76 -2.06
C ARG A 113 -2.71 10.30 -1.61
N VAL A 114 -1.57 9.88 -1.05
CA VAL A 114 -1.41 8.53 -0.50
C VAL A 114 -2.29 8.34 0.74
N TYR A 115 -2.33 9.33 1.63
CA TYR A 115 -3.19 9.28 2.82
C TYR A 115 -4.67 9.11 2.44
N ARG A 116 -5.17 9.94 1.53
CA ARG A 116 -6.56 9.89 1.06
C ARG A 116 -6.87 8.60 0.29
N MET A 117 -5.95 8.15 -0.55
CA MET A 117 -6.07 6.89 -1.29
C MET A 117 -6.19 5.70 -0.33
N LEU A 118 -5.34 5.63 0.71
CA LEU A 118 -5.44 4.57 1.71
C LEU A 118 -6.80 4.57 2.40
N GLY A 119 -7.30 5.75 2.83
CA GLY A 119 -8.63 5.86 3.43
C GLY A 119 -9.73 5.32 2.51
N ALA A 120 -9.77 5.75 1.25
CA ALA A 120 -10.75 5.31 0.27
C ALA A 120 -10.67 3.80 -0.04
N VAL A 121 -9.46 3.24 -0.08
CA VAL A 121 -9.24 1.80 -0.26
C VAL A 121 -9.78 1.00 0.94
N LEU A 122 -9.55 1.48 2.16
CA LEU A 122 -10.06 0.82 3.36
C LEU A 122 -11.59 0.88 3.46
N GLU A 123 -12.20 1.98 3.02
CA GLU A 123 -13.67 2.10 2.91
C GLU A 123 -14.24 1.13 1.87
N ALA A 124 -13.60 1.03 0.70
CA ALA A 124 -14.02 0.07 -0.32
C ALA A 124 -13.87 -1.38 0.16
N ALA A 125 -12.83 -1.70 0.92
CA ALA A 125 -12.64 -3.02 1.53
C ALA A 125 -13.75 -3.35 2.55
N GLN A 126 -14.22 -2.36 3.33
CA GLN A 126 -15.36 -2.52 4.22
C GLN A 126 -16.68 -2.74 3.46
N ALA A 127 -16.82 -2.18 2.27
CA ALA A 127 -17.95 -2.36 1.36
C ALA A 127 -17.85 -3.64 0.51
N ASP A 128 -17.05 -4.62 0.94
CA ASP A 128 -16.95 -5.96 0.35
C ASP A 128 -16.29 -6.02 -1.03
N ALA A 129 -15.40 -5.07 -1.36
CA ALA A 129 -14.64 -5.11 -2.60
C ALA A 129 -13.77 -6.39 -2.72
N ASP A 130 -13.48 -6.79 -3.96
CA ASP A 130 -12.60 -7.93 -4.26
C ASP A 130 -11.14 -7.64 -3.86
N PRO A 131 -10.52 -8.46 -2.97
CA PRO A 131 -9.19 -8.16 -2.45
C PRO A 131 -8.08 -8.03 -3.50
N PRO A 132 -7.93 -8.94 -4.50
CA PRO A 132 -6.93 -8.78 -5.55
C PRO A 132 -7.13 -7.52 -6.39
N SER A 133 -8.35 -7.22 -6.82
CA SER A 133 -8.68 -6.03 -7.63
C SER A 133 -8.39 -4.74 -6.86
N LEU A 134 -8.80 -4.68 -5.59
CA LEU A 134 -8.56 -3.52 -4.75
C LEU A 134 -7.07 -3.31 -4.46
N THR A 135 -6.31 -4.41 -4.30
CA THR A 135 -4.86 -4.32 -4.11
C THR A 135 -4.16 -3.89 -5.40
N ALA A 136 -4.62 -4.35 -6.56
CA ALA A 136 -4.12 -3.87 -7.85
C ALA A 136 -4.38 -2.35 -8.02
N TYR A 137 -5.58 -1.89 -7.65
CA TYR A 137 -5.92 -0.45 -7.62
C TYR A 137 -4.95 0.33 -6.72
N PHE A 138 -4.75 -0.13 -5.49
CA PHE A 138 -3.85 0.51 -4.53
C PHE A 138 -2.41 0.62 -5.06
N LEU A 139 -1.83 -0.49 -5.56
CA LEU A 139 -0.47 -0.52 -6.08
C LEU A 139 -0.32 0.36 -7.34
N ALA A 140 -1.32 0.34 -8.24
CA ALA A 140 -1.32 1.17 -9.42
C ALA A 140 -1.34 2.68 -9.06
N TRP A 141 -2.17 3.07 -8.09
CA TRP A 141 -2.18 4.44 -7.60
C TRP A 141 -0.89 4.83 -6.90
N LEU A 142 -0.27 3.95 -6.11
CA LEU A 142 1.00 4.21 -5.47
C LEU A 142 2.09 4.49 -6.52
N LEU A 143 2.20 3.64 -7.56
CA LEU A 143 3.12 3.83 -8.68
C LEU A 143 2.80 5.10 -9.48
N ARG A 144 1.51 5.43 -9.66
CA ARG A 144 1.08 6.66 -10.36
C ARG A 144 1.47 7.92 -9.61
N ILE A 145 1.30 7.95 -8.29
CA ILE A 145 1.72 9.09 -7.45
C ILE A 145 3.22 9.29 -7.55
N GLN A 146 4.00 8.20 -7.64
CA GLN A 146 5.46 8.24 -7.79
C GLN A 146 5.91 8.54 -9.24
N GLY A 147 4.99 8.58 -10.20
CA GLY A 147 5.31 8.86 -11.61
C GLY A 147 5.92 7.69 -12.38
N THR A 148 5.86 6.47 -11.84
CA THR A 148 6.50 5.27 -12.43
C THR A 148 5.50 4.25 -12.97
N MET A 149 4.21 4.59 -13.00
CA MET A 149 3.15 3.72 -13.49
C MET A 149 3.31 3.34 -14.97
N PHE A 150 2.92 2.13 -15.34
CA PHE A 150 2.88 1.68 -16.73
C PHE A 150 1.97 2.56 -17.60
N ASN A 151 2.43 2.88 -18.80
CA ASN A 151 1.52 3.38 -19.83
C ASN A 151 0.74 2.18 -20.41
N ALA A 152 -0.58 2.17 -20.22
CA ALA A 152 -1.44 1.07 -20.66
C ALA A 152 -1.91 1.22 -22.14
N ARG A 153 -1.48 2.26 -22.85
CA ARG A 153 -1.94 2.56 -24.22
C ARG A 153 -0.86 2.33 -25.27
N THR A 154 0.40 2.53 -24.93
CA THR A 154 1.50 2.48 -25.89
C THR A 154 2.63 1.55 -25.45
N CYS A 155 3.21 0.85 -26.41
CA CYS A 155 4.37 0.00 -26.24
C CYS A 155 5.59 0.84 -25.88
N CYS A 156 6.26 0.53 -24.76
CA CYS A 156 7.44 1.28 -24.31
C CYS A 156 8.67 1.09 -25.23
N ARG A 157 8.64 0.14 -26.16
CA ARG A 157 9.75 -0.15 -27.07
C ARG A 157 9.58 0.47 -28.47
N CYS A 158 8.43 0.25 -29.12
CA CYS A 158 8.19 0.75 -30.47
C CYS A 158 7.30 1.99 -30.54
N GLY A 159 6.69 2.44 -29.42
CA GLY A 159 5.75 3.55 -29.38
C GLY A 159 4.36 3.26 -29.98
N GLY A 160 4.18 2.11 -30.63
CA GLY A 160 2.90 1.73 -31.22
C GLY A 160 1.84 1.39 -30.17
N PRO A 161 0.55 1.29 -30.58
CA PRO A 161 -0.52 0.97 -29.64
C PRO A 161 -0.36 -0.44 -29.08
N LEU A 162 -0.74 -0.62 -27.82
CA LEU A 162 -0.96 -1.93 -27.23
C LEU A 162 -2.33 -2.43 -27.72
N GLY A 163 -2.38 -3.70 -28.17
CA GLY A 163 -3.64 -4.35 -28.52
C GLY A 163 -4.40 -4.84 -27.28
N ASP A 164 -5.21 -5.88 -27.46
CA ASP A 164 -5.97 -6.52 -26.36
C ASP A 164 -5.08 -7.29 -25.37
N GLN A 165 -3.80 -7.38 -25.64
CA GLN A 165 -2.81 -8.03 -24.79
C GLN A 165 -1.50 -7.24 -24.81
N ALA A 166 -0.85 -7.19 -23.64
CA ALA A 166 0.48 -6.64 -23.49
C ALA A 166 1.31 -7.48 -22.53
N TRP A 167 2.60 -7.29 -22.56
CA TRP A 167 3.52 -7.99 -21.66
C TRP A 167 4.32 -6.97 -20.86
N VAL A 168 4.57 -7.29 -19.61
CA VAL A 168 5.47 -6.48 -18.79
C VAL A 168 6.89 -6.64 -19.35
N SER A 169 7.58 -5.56 -19.64
CA SER A 169 8.98 -5.63 -20.10
C SER A 169 9.89 -6.27 -19.07
N THR A 170 10.95 -6.94 -19.50
CA THR A 170 11.91 -7.65 -18.62
C THR A 170 12.56 -6.75 -17.57
N ASN A 171 12.68 -5.46 -17.88
CA ASN A 171 13.21 -4.44 -16.98
C ASN A 171 12.12 -3.60 -16.30
N PHE A 172 10.89 -4.05 -16.25
CA PHE A 172 9.73 -3.38 -15.62
C PHE A 172 9.52 -1.90 -15.99
N ARG A 173 10.17 -1.40 -17.05
CA ARG A 173 10.04 0.01 -17.47
C ARG A 173 8.69 0.33 -18.09
N GLY A 174 8.01 -0.68 -18.66
CA GLY A 174 6.72 -0.46 -19.31
C GLY A 174 6.09 -1.75 -19.81
N LEU A 175 5.04 -1.57 -20.61
CA LEU A 175 4.38 -2.64 -21.31
C LEU A 175 4.87 -2.70 -22.77
N VAL A 176 4.99 -3.91 -23.31
CA VAL A 176 5.39 -4.15 -24.70
C VAL A 176 4.28 -4.87 -25.45
N CYS A 177 4.14 -4.58 -26.75
CA CYS A 177 3.22 -5.25 -27.66
C CYS A 177 3.74 -6.65 -28.04
N CYS A 178 2.90 -7.44 -28.72
CA CYS A 178 3.22 -8.78 -29.18
C CYS A 178 4.52 -8.84 -30.01
N GLY A 179 4.73 -7.88 -30.93
CA GLY A 179 5.91 -7.82 -31.80
C GLY A 179 7.20 -7.41 -31.08
N CYS A 180 7.11 -6.80 -29.90
CA CYS A 180 8.26 -6.36 -29.10
C CYS A 180 8.54 -7.24 -27.88
N ARG A 181 7.79 -8.32 -27.72
CA ARG A 181 7.93 -9.26 -26.61
C ARG A 181 9.28 -9.98 -26.69
N GLU A 182 9.99 -10.07 -25.58
CA GLU A 182 11.21 -10.86 -25.40
C GLU A 182 11.07 -11.78 -24.18
N GLY A 183 11.43 -13.04 -24.39
CA GLY A 183 11.45 -14.04 -23.31
C GLY A 183 10.09 -14.31 -22.65
N GLU A 184 10.12 -14.99 -21.51
CA GLU A 184 8.95 -15.23 -20.67
C GLU A 184 8.67 -13.98 -19.81
N THR A 185 7.66 -13.23 -20.20
CA THR A 185 7.19 -12.06 -19.48
C THR A 185 5.73 -12.20 -19.09
N ARG A 186 5.31 -11.49 -18.03
CA ARG A 186 3.92 -11.56 -17.58
C ARG A 186 3.00 -10.92 -18.60
N ARG A 187 2.01 -11.67 -19.04
CA ARG A 187 0.97 -11.21 -19.94
C ARG A 187 -0.15 -10.51 -19.15
N LEU A 188 -0.55 -9.33 -19.59
CA LEU A 188 -1.76 -8.66 -19.18
C LEU A 188 -2.80 -8.79 -20.31
N ASN A 189 -4.03 -9.16 -19.93
CA ASN A 189 -5.15 -9.26 -20.85
C ASN A 189 -5.86 -7.91 -21.01
N ARG A 190 -6.89 -7.89 -21.85
CA ARG A 190 -7.67 -6.69 -22.17
C ARG A 190 -8.28 -6.04 -20.93
N GLU A 191 -8.82 -6.84 -20.01
CA GLU A 191 -9.46 -6.37 -18.79
C GLU A 191 -8.45 -5.65 -17.88
N ALA A 192 -7.26 -6.21 -17.70
CA ALA A 192 -6.18 -5.59 -16.94
C ALA A 192 -5.69 -4.28 -17.59
N LEU A 193 -5.57 -4.25 -18.93
CA LEU A 193 -5.18 -3.04 -19.65
C LEU A 193 -6.23 -1.94 -19.55
N HIS A 194 -7.51 -2.30 -19.69
CA HIS A 194 -8.63 -1.37 -19.53
C HIS A 194 -8.68 -0.81 -18.10
N PHE A 195 -8.50 -1.66 -17.11
CA PHE A 195 -8.42 -1.24 -15.71
C PHE A 195 -7.30 -0.21 -15.47
N LEU A 196 -6.11 -0.45 -16.02
CA LEU A 196 -4.99 0.49 -15.91
C LEU A 196 -5.26 1.82 -16.65
N ALA A 197 -5.95 1.77 -17.77
CA ALA A 197 -6.23 2.94 -18.59
C ALA A 197 -7.35 3.83 -18.02
N GLU A 198 -8.39 3.23 -17.44
CA GLU A 198 -9.63 3.90 -17.09
C GLU A 198 -10.11 3.64 -15.66
N GLY A 199 -9.88 2.43 -15.11
CA GLY A 199 -10.34 2.06 -13.77
C GLY A 199 -9.74 2.89 -12.64
N LEU A 200 -8.59 3.53 -12.88
CA LEU A 200 -7.93 4.43 -11.94
C LEU A 200 -8.48 5.87 -11.96
N SER A 201 -9.41 6.19 -12.83
CA SER A 201 -10.03 7.53 -12.91
C SER A 201 -11.20 7.71 -11.96
N VAL A 202 -11.69 6.63 -11.37
CA VAL A 202 -12.81 6.60 -10.43
C VAL A 202 -12.37 6.21 -9.02
N ALA A 203 -13.24 6.43 -8.03
CA ALA A 203 -12.96 5.98 -6.66
C ALA A 203 -12.86 4.44 -6.58
N PRO A 204 -12.10 3.87 -5.63
CA PRO A 204 -11.87 2.42 -5.57
C PRO A 204 -13.15 1.61 -5.41
N ALA A 205 -14.17 2.13 -4.71
CA ALA A 205 -15.47 1.49 -4.60
C ALA A 205 -16.27 1.44 -5.91
N MET A 206 -15.94 2.29 -6.87
CA MET A 206 -16.58 2.36 -8.19
C MET A 206 -15.68 1.80 -9.31
N SER A 207 -14.47 1.40 -8.98
CA SER A 207 -13.56 0.78 -9.93
C SER A 207 -14.11 -0.58 -10.37
N PRO A 208 -14.08 -0.91 -11.68
CA PRO A 208 -14.60 -2.18 -12.14
C PRO A 208 -13.84 -3.34 -11.50
N ALA A 209 -14.58 -4.34 -11.04
CA ALA A 209 -13.98 -5.58 -10.57
C ALA A 209 -13.32 -6.30 -11.76
N LEU A 210 -12.11 -6.79 -11.53
CA LEU A 210 -11.40 -7.60 -12.50
C LEU A 210 -11.78 -9.09 -12.33
N PRO A 211 -11.79 -9.90 -13.40
CA PRO A 211 -11.75 -11.35 -13.25
C PRO A 211 -10.60 -11.75 -12.33
N SER A 212 -10.82 -12.74 -11.47
CA SER A 212 -9.89 -13.09 -10.38
C SER A 212 -8.46 -13.39 -10.84
N ASP A 213 -8.31 -14.07 -11.99
CA ASP A 213 -7.02 -14.34 -12.63
C ASP A 213 -6.34 -13.05 -13.11
N ALA A 214 -7.09 -12.17 -13.81
CA ALA A 214 -6.60 -10.88 -14.28
C ALA A 214 -6.19 -9.97 -13.12
N ALA A 215 -6.99 -9.92 -12.06
CA ALA A 215 -6.71 -9.15 -10.86
C ALA A 215 -5.41 -9.62 -10.19
N THR A 216 -5.25 -10.93 -10.02
CA THR A 216 -4.06 -11.53 -9.40
C THR A 216 -2.80 -11.30 -10.25
N LEU A 217 -2.89 -11.50 -11.56
CA LEU A 217 -1.77 -11.25 -12.48
C LEU A 217 -1.36 -9.77 -12.47
N LEU A 218 -2.32 -8.86 -12.55
CA LEU A 218 -2.07 -7.44 -12.54
C LEU A 218 -1.44 -7.00 -11.21
N MET A 219 -2.03 -7.39 -10.08
CA MET A 219 -1.52 -7.08 -8.75
C MET A 219 -0.06 -7.54 -8.59
N ARG A 220 0.26 -8.77 -9.01
CA ARG A 220 1.63 -9.29 -8.95
C ARG A 220 2.59 -8.53 -9.88
N ALA A 221 2.14 -8.15 -11.07
CA ALA A 221 2.94 -7.35 -12.00
C ALA A 221 3.29 -5.97 -11.39
N LEU A 222 2.30 -5.31 -10.77
CA LEU A 222 2.49 -4.01 -10.12
C LEU A 222 3.38 -4.11 -8.87
N ALA A 223 3.21 -5.16 -8.07
CA ALA A 223 4.06 -5.39 -6.90
C ALA A 223 5.53 -5.62 -7.29
N HIS A 224 5.80 -6.42 -8.32
CA HIS A 224 7.16 -6.60 -8.82
C HIS A 224 7.75 -5.32 -9.45
N LYS A 225 6.91 -4.52 -10.10
CA LYS A 225 7.35 -3.20 -10.56
C LYS A 225 7.76 -2.33 -9.38
N LEU A 226 6.98 -2.33 -8.31
CA LEU A 226 7.31 -1.59 -7.09
C LEU A 226 8.64 -2.06 -6.49
N GLU A 227 8.87 -3.39 -6.42
CA GLU A 227 10.15 -3.94 -5.99
C GLU A 227 11.31 -3.47 -6.85
N TYR A 228 11.13 -3.46 -8.17
CA TYR A 228 12.15 -3.03 -9.13
C TYR A 228 12.46 -1.54 -8.99
N ASP A 229 11.43 -0.68 -8.99
CA ASP A 229 11.59 0.77 -8.92
C ASP A 229 12.19 1.23 -7.57
N GLY A 230 11.86 0.54 -6.48
CA GLY A 230 12.33 0.84 -5.14
C GLY A 230 13.63 0.14 -4.74
N GLU A 231 14.20 -0.71 -5.62
CA GLU A 231 15.34 -1.60 -5.29
C GLU A 231 15.13 -2.35 -3.97
N LEU A 232 13.89 -2.82 -3.76
CA LEU A 232 13.47 -3.46 -2.51
C LEU A 232 12.84 -4.83 -2.78
N SER A 233 12.62 -5.60 -1.71
CA SER A 233 11.91 -6.88 -1.76
C SER A 233 10.71 -6.84 -0.83
N LEU A 234 9.54 -7.26 -1.33
CA LEU A 234 8.30 -7.36 -0.56
C LEU A 234 8.11 -8.79 -0.06
N THR A 235 8.33 -8.98 1.23
CA THR A 235 8.19 -10.31 1.87
C THR A 235 6.74 -10.81 1.78
N SER A 236 5.77 -9.92 1.97
CA SER A 236 4.35 -10.22 1.89
C SER A 236 3.90 -10.70 0.52
N LEU A 237 4.56 -10.25 -0.56
CA LEU A 237 4.26 -10.72 -1.92
C LEU A 237 4.49 -12.23 -2.09
N ARG A 238 5.48 -12.78 -1.38
CA ARG A 238 5.79 -14.23 -1.39
C ARG A 238 4.79 -15.05 -0.61
N CYS A 239 4.08 -14.44 0.34
CA CYS A 239 3.07 -15.08 1.18
C CYS A 239 1.68 -15.11 0.53
N LEU A 240 1.49 -14.41 -0.60
CA LEU A 240 0.21 -14.42 -1.32
C LEU A 240 -0.11 -15.84 -1.83
N PRO A 241 -1.37 -16.29 -1.71
CA PRO A 241 -1.79 -17.57 -2.24
C PRO A 241 -1.37 -17.73 -3.70
N GLN A 242 -0.69 -18.84 -4.01
CA GLN A 242 -0.43 -19.22 -5.39
C GLN A 242 -1.72 -19.89 -5.87
N PHE A 243 -2.56 -19.18 -6.60
CA PHE A 243 -3.64 -19.82 -7.35
C PHE A 243 -2.99 -20.63 -8.47
N GLN A 244 -3.14 -21.95 -8.39
CA GLN A 244 -2.79 -22.91 -9.43
C GLN A 244 -3.77 -22.79 -10.59
#